data_56e81e40a22e160456effc622068c530
#
_entry.id   56e81e40a22e160456effc622068c530
#
_cell.length_a   1.000
_cell.length_b   1.000
_cell.length_c   1.000
_cell.angle_alpha   90.00
_cell.angle_beta   90.00
_cell.angle_gamma   90.00
#
_symmetry.space_group_name_H-M   'P 1'
#
loop_
_entity.id
_entity.type
_entity.pdbx_description
1 polymer ?
#
loop_
_entity_poly.entity_id
_entity_poly.type
_entity_poly.pdbx_seq_one_letter_code
_entity_poly.pdbx_strand_id
1 'polypeptide(L)'
;MKIDVKTKAQIDRMREACRMTAEIRDICADAVKPGVTTGEIDDLVADYCRRHGVKASFYGYSGFPGHLCVSLNDEVIHGIPSRNRVIMPGDLVKTDVGIFKNGYNGDTSRTVAVGVSDPRVLELVEVTKRCLKAGIEACGPGVHLGDVGYAIQSVAEAAGFGVVRDWIGHGVGRTVHEDPQVPNYGQPGTKTVLKPGMTIAIEPMITMTKAGERTYVLADDWTVVTRDNCLSAHFEHTVAITDDGCEILTLPADYP
;
A
#
# COMPACT_ATOMS: atom_id res chain seq x y z
N MET A 1 16.90 4.23 -13.31
CA MET A 1 17.21 5.55 -12.66
C MET A 1 18.17 5.33 -11.49
N LYS A 2 18.77 6.38 -10.92
CA LYS A 2 19.67 6.24 -9.77
C LYS A 2 18.82 6.17 -8.50
N ILE A 3 18.97 5.11 -7.71
CA ILE A 3 18.29 4.96 -6.41
C ILE A 3 18.77 6.09 -5.48
N ASP A 4 17.83 6.82 -4.87
CA ASP A 4 18.11 7.87 -3.90
C ASP A 4 18.33 7.26 -2.51
N VAL A 5 19.56 7.40 -2.00
CA VAL A 5 19.94 6.95 -0.65
C VAL A 5 19.91 8.17 0.27
N LYS A 6 18.96 8.18 1.18
CA LYS A 6 18.68 9.33 2.04
C LYS A 6 19.62 9.37 3.24
N THR A 7 20.05 10.56 3.62
CA THR A 7 20.75 10.79 4.88
C THR A 7 19.77 10.65 6.06
N LYS A 8 20.30 10.45 7.28
CA LYS A 8 19.47 10.42 8.49
C LYS A 8 18.57 11.66 8.61
N ALA A 9 19.10 12.85 8.37
CA ALA A 9 18.32 14.10 8.43
C ALA A 9 17.20 14.16 7.36
N GLN A 10 17.35 13.48 6.23
CA GLN A 10 16.30 13.36 5.21
C GLN A 10 15.22 12.37 5.63
N ILE A 11 15.60 11.23 6.22
CA ILE A 11 14.66 10.25 6.78
C ILE A 11 13.88 10.90 7.93
N ASP A 12 14.51 11.68 8.81
CA ASP A 12 13.83 12.38 9.90
C ASP A 12 12.74 13.35 9.40
N ARG A 13 12.97 14.04 8.26
CA ARG A 13 11.94 14.85 7.60
C ARG A 13 10.81 14.00 7.00
N MET A 14 11.16 12.86 6.42
CA MET A 14 10.21 11.93 5.83
C MET A 14 9.30 11.29 6.87
N ARG A 15 9.80 11.03 8.10
CA ARG A 15 9.02 10.49 9.23
C ARG A 15 7.76 11.31 9.51
N GLU A 16 7.84 12.65 9.42
CA GLU A 16 6.67 13.49 9.65
C GLU A 16 5.59 13.27 8.58
N ALA A 17 5.98 13.19 7.29
CA ALA A 17 5.04 12.87 6.22
C ALA A 17 4.44 11.47 6.43
N CYS A 18 5.26 10.46 6.71
CA CYS A 18 4.84 9.09 6.92
C CYS A 18 3.89 8.92 8.12
N ARG A 19 4.17 9.61 9.25
CA ARG A 19 3.29 9.60 10.43
C ARG A 19 1.93 10.20 10.10
N MET A 20 1.89 11.33 9.39
CA MET A 20 0.64 11.95 8.96
C MET A 20 -0.12 11.06 7.96
N THR A 21 0.62 10.34 7.11
CA THR A 21 0.02 9.35 6.20
C THR A 21 -0.64 8.20 6.99
N ALA A 22 0.03 7.69 8.02
CA ALA A 22 -0.54 6.65 8.89
C ALA A 22 -1.78 7.14 9.63
N GLU A 23 -1.75 8.37 10.16
CA GLU A 23 -2.90 8.99 10.86
C GLU A 23 -4.11 9.08 9.94
N ILE A 24 -3.96 9.65 8.73
CA ILE A 24 -5.10 9.79 7.81
C ILE A 24 -5.56 8.44 7.25
N ARG A 25 -4.67 7.45 7.04
CA ARG A 25 -5.04 6.08 6.69
C ARG A 25 -6.00 5.49 7.72
N ASP A 26 -5.68 5.63 9.01
CA ASP A 26 -6.50 5.07 10.08
C ASP A 26 -7.85 5.81 10.20
N ILE A 27 -7.87 7.14 10.05
CA ILE A 27 -9.11 7.93 9.96
C ILE A 27 -10.00 7.45 8.80
N CYS A 28 -9.42 7.23 7.61
CA CYS A 28 -10.16 6.73 6.46
C CYS A 28 -10.69 5.30 6.71
N ALA A 29 -9.86 4.41 7.24
CA ALA A 29 -10.24 3.03 7.55
C ALA A 29 -11.39 2.96 8.58
N ASP A 30 -11.37 3.82 9.61
CA ASP A 30 -12.43 3.91 10.64
C ASP A 30 -13.75 4.47 10.09
N ALA A 31 -13.67 5.27 9.03
CA ALA A 31 -14.83 5.82 8.33
C ALA A 31 -15.46 4.83 7.33
N VAL A 32 -14.77 3.74 6.96
CA VAL A 32 -15.29 2.71 6.08
C VAL A 32 -16.41 1.93 6.77
N LYS A 33 -17.66 2.23 6.38
CA LYS A 33 -18.88 1.64 6.95
C LYS A 33 -19.96 1.48 5.87
N PRO A 34 -20.92 0.54 6.04
CA PRO A 34 -22.04 0.44 5.15
C PRO A 34 -22.81 1.76 5.01
N GLY A 35 -23.13 2.14 3.77
CA GLY A 35 -23.86 3.36 3.46
C GLY A 35 -22.97 4.58 3.21
N VAL A 36 -21.69 4.56 3.57
CA VAL A 36 -20.73 5.63 3.23
C VAL A 36 -20.29 5.45 1.78
N THR A 37 -20.12 6.52 1.05
CA THR A 37 -19.60 6.51 -0.32
C THR A 37 -18.07 6.58 -0.33
N THR A 38 -17.44 6.02 -1.35
CA THR A 38 -15.97 6.14 -1.51
C THR A 38 -15.53 7.59 -1.69
N GLY A 39 -16.40 8.46 -2.24
CA GLY A 39 -16.16 9.90 -2.35
C GLY A 39 -16.17 10.64 -1.01
N GLU A 40 -16.97 10.17 -0.02
CA GLU A 40 -16.94 10.73 1.34
C GLU A 40 -15.64 10.39 2.05
N ILE A 41 -15.04 9.23 1.76
CA ILE A 41 -13.71 8.87 2.28
C ILE A 41 -12.64 9.79 1.66
N ASP A 42 -12.74 10.12 0.37
CA ASP A 42 -11.84 11.07 -0.30
C ASP A 42 -11.89 12.47 0.32
N ASP A 43 -13.08 12.94 0.69
CA ASP A 43 -13.26 14.23 1.36
C ASP A 43 -12.49 14.31 2.69
N LEU A 44 -12.36 13.21 3.43
CA LEU A 44 -11.58 13.18 4.69
C LEU A 44 -10.12 13.53 4.44
N VAL A 45 -9.53 13.00 3.36
CA VAL A 45 -8.14 13.29 2.99
C VAL A 45 -8.01 14.75 2.52
N ALA A 46 -8.94 15.24 1.69
CA ALA A 46 -8.96 16.64 1.26
C ALA A 46 -9.04 17.60 2.45
N ASP A 47 -9.94 17.33 3.40
CA ASP A 47 -10.12 18.12 4.61
C ASP A 47 -8.91 18.04 5.55
N TYR A 48 -8.31 16.86 5.71
CA TYR A 48 -7.09 16.66 6.48
C TYR A 48 -5.95 17.50 5.89
N CYS A 49 -5.73 17.40 4.58
CA CYS A 49 -4.70 18.18 3.87
C CYS A 49 -4.88 19.69 4.06
N ARG A 50 -6.12 20.18 3.93
CA ARG A 50 -6.45 21.60 4.14
C ARG A 50 -6.18 22.05 5.57
N ARG A 51 -6.60 21.27 6.58
CA ARG A 51 -6.42 21.62 8.01
C ARG A 51 -4.96 21.62 8.44
N HIS A 52 -4.15 20.71 7.90
CA HIS A 52 -2.74 20.56 8.28
C HIS A 52 -1.75 21.28 7.35
N GLY A 53 -2.23 21.93 6.27
CA GLY A 53 -1.38 22.63 5.31
C GLY A 53 -0.43 21.70 4.56
N VAL A 54 -0.87 20.48 4.25
CA VAL A 54 -0.10 19.44 3.52
C VAL A 54 -0.79 19.12 2.19
N LYS A 55 -0.17 18.24 1.37
CA LYS A 55 -0.75 17.82 0.09
C LYS A 55 -0.97 16.32 0.09
N ALA A 56 -2.07 15.87 -0.49
CA ALA A 56 -2.25 14.47 -0.87
C ALA A 56 -1.30 14.15 -2.03
N SER A 57 -0.52 13.07 -1.90
CA SER A 57 0.50 12.69 -2.88
C SER A 57 -0.10 12.28 -4.22
N PHE A 58 -1.33 11.74 -4.21
CA PHE A 58 -1.98 11.20 -5.40
C PHE A 58 -2.79 12.24 -6.18
N TYR A 59 -3.29 13.30 -5.53
CA TYR A 59 -4.11 14.30 -6.21
C TYR A 59 -3.36 15.00 -7.34
N GLY A 60 -3.81 14.77 -8.58
CA GLY A 60 -3.19 15.30 -9.79
C GLY A 60 -1.94 14.53 -10.24
N TYR A 61 -1.49 13.50 -9.52
CA TYR A 61 -0.37 12.66 -9.93
C TYR A 61 -0.72 11.92 -11.23
N SER A 62 0.00 12.21 -12.30
CA SER A 62 -0.29 11.71 -13.66
C SER A 62 -1.76 11.86 -14.09
N GLY A 63 -2.47 12.84 -13.51
CA GLY A 63 -3.89 13.09 -13.80
C GLY A 63 -4.89 12.34 -12.89
N PHE A 64 -4.44 11.62 -11.86
CA PHE A 64 -5.35 10.96 -10.92
C PHE A 64 -6.26 11.98 -10.23
N PRO A 65 -7.59 11.75 -10.20
CA PRO A 65 -8.54 12.78 -9.75
C PRO A 65 -8.81 12.79 -8.25
N GLY A 66 -8.46 11.71 -7.51
CA GLY A 66 -8.74 11.56 -6.08
C GLY A 66 -7.59 11.99 -5.17
N HIS A 67 -7.88 12.20 -3.88
CA HIS A 67 -6.86 12.47 -2.86
C HIS A 67 -6.28 11.18 -2.26
N LEU A 68 -7.04 10.08 -2.37
CA LEU A 68 -6.61 8.71 -2.07
C LEU A 68 -7.19 7.75 -3.12
N CYS A 69 -6.71 6.51 -3.13
CA CYS A 69 -7.36 5.43 -3.86
C CYS A 69 -8.34 4.70 -2.94
N VAL A 70 -9.56 4.36 -3.45
CA VAL A 70 -10.51 3.51 -2.75
C VAL A 70 -10.94 2.39 -3.70
N SER A 71 -10.39 1.21 -3.48
CA SER A 71 -10.62 0.03 -4.32
C SER A 71 -11.54 -0.97 -3.61
N LEU A 72 -12.58 -1.44 -4.30
CA LEU A 72 -13.58 -2.37 -3.76
C LEU A 72 -13.41 -3.77 -4.33
N ASN A 73 -13.50 -4.79 -3.49
CA ASN A 73 -13.63 -6.20 -3.87
C ASN A 73 -12.53 -6.72 -4.81
N ASP A 74 -12.83 -6.89 -6.09
CA ASP A 74 -11.94 -7.34 -7.16
C ASP A 74 -11.01 -6.24 -7.68
N GLU A 75 -11.28 -4.97 -7.33
CA GLU A 75 -10.33 -3.89 -7.60
C GLU A 75 -9.11 -4.06 -6.70
N VAL A 76 -7.96 -4.23 -7.31
CA VAL A 76 -6.69 -4.47 -6.60
C VAL A 76 -6.18 -3.17 -5.97
N ILE A 77 -5.97 -2.15 -6.82
CA ILE A 77 -5.43 -0.82 -6.48
C ILE A 77 -6.01 0.27 -7.39
N HIS A 78 -5.71 1.51 -7.08
CA HIS A 78 -5.98 2.72 -7.87
C HIS A 78 -7.46 2.97 -8.15
N GLY A 79 -8.39 2.42 -7.36
CA GLY A 79 -9.82 2.69 -7.49
C GLY A 79 -10.11 4.19 -7.31
N ILE A 80 -10.79 4.80 -8.30
CA ILE A 80 -11.15 6.22 -8.24
C ILE A 80 -12.31 6.41 -7.25
N PRO A 81 -12.18 7.26 -6.21
CA PRO A 81 -13.26 7.54 -5.29
C PRO A 81 -14.43 8.25 -5.99
N SER A 82 -15.66 7.91 -5.59
CA SER A 82 -16.87 8.46 -6.21
C SER A 82 -18.03 8.51 -5.21
N ARG A 83 -18.83 9.57 -5.30
CA ARG A 83 -20.08 9.70 -4.52
C ARG A 83 -21.20 8.75 -4.98
N ASN A 84 -21.02 8.14 -6.15
CA ASN A 84 -21.95 7.14 -6.67
C ASN A 84 -21.59 5.70 -6.25
N ARG A 85 -20.49 5.50 -5.53
CA ARG A 85 -20.01 4.19 -5.09
C ARG A 85 -20.21 4.06 -3.58
N VAL A 86 -21.29 3.38 -3.20
CA VAL A 86 -21.69 3.16 -1.80
C VAL A 86 -21.07 1.86 -1.29
N ILE A 87 -20.44 1.92 -0.13
CA ILE A 87 -19.87 0.75 0.57
C ILE A 87 -21.03 -0.08 1.14
N MET A 88 -21.00 -1.38 0.89
CA MET A 88 -22.04 -2.32 1.29
C MET A 88 -21.54 -3.36 2.29
N PRO A 89 -22.43 -3.97 3.11
CA PRO A 89 -22.05 -5.16 3.87
C PRO A 89 -21.55 -6.28 2.94
N GLY A 90 -20.41 -6.87 3.27
CA GLY A 90 -19.75 -7.89 2.46
C GLY A 90 -18.56 -7.37 1.66
N ASP A 91 -18.38 -6.03 1.54
CA ASP A 91 -17.27 -5.47 0.78
C ASP A 91 -15.92 -5.61 1.48
N LEU A 92 -14.88 -5.83 0.68
CA LEU A 92 -13.49 -5.55 1.02
C LEU A 92 -13.13 -4.18 0.45
N VAL A 93 -12.78 -3.24 1.33
CA VAL A 93 -12.45 -1.85 0.96
C VAL A 93 -10.97 -1.60 1.23
N LYS A 94 -10.21 -1.32 0.18
CA LYS A 94 -8.80 -0.93 0.25
C LYS A 94 -8.71 0.58 0.19
N THR A 95 -8.20 1.20 1.25
CA THR A 95 -7.87 2.62 1.29
C THR A 95 -6.35 2.76 1.19
N ASP A 96 -5.89 3.49 0.20
CA ASP A 96 -4.48 3.71 -0.07
C ASP A 96 -4.24 5.22 -0.19
N VAL A 97 -3.33 5.75 0.63
CA VAL A 97 -3.16 7.18 0.81
C VAL A 97 -1.70 7.58 0.97
N GLY A 98 -1.34 8.69 0.33
CA GLY A 98 -0.04 9.32 0.48
C GLY A 98 -0.15 10.78 0.93
N ILE A 99 0.76 11.22 1.79
CA ILE A 99 0.91 12.63 2.19
C ILE A 99 2.29 13.15 1.82
N PHE A 100 2.30 14.30 1.15
CA PHE A 100 3.52 15.05 0.87
C PHE A 100 3.70 16.18 1.89
N LYS A 101 4.83 16.15 2.61
CA LYS A 101 5.22 17.18 3.58
C LYS A 101 6.73 17.33 3.63
N ASN A 102 7.23 18.54 3.82
CA ASN A 102 8.67 18.87 4.00
C ASN A 102 9.57 18.36 2.87
N GLY A 103 9.00 18.23 1.65
CA GLY A 103 9.73 17.76 0.47
C GLY A 103 9.79 16.24 0.33
N TYR A 104 9.03 15.48 1.09
CA TYR A 104 8.96 14.02 1.07
C TYR A 104 7.53 13.50 1.11
N ASN A 105 7.34 12.29 0.58
CA ASN A 105 6.10 11.54 0.63
C ASN A 105 6.16 10.46 1.70
N GLY A 106 5.01 10.16 2.31
CA GLY A 106 4.71 8.88 2.92
C GLY A 106 3.65 8.18 2.10
N ASP A 107 3.61 6.85 2.12
CA ASP A 107 2.69 6.01 1.37
C ASP A 107 2.28 4.79 2.19
N THR A 108 0.97 4.48 2.24
CA THR A 108 0.47 3.35 3.03
C THR A 108 -0.96 2.97 2.68
N SER A 109 -1.26 1.68 2.72
CA SER A 109 -2.60 1.18 2.47
C SER A 109 -3.11 0.23 3.54
N ARG A 110 -4.45 0.08 3.58
CA ARG A 110 -5.14 -0.84 4.47
C ARG A 110 -6.42 -1.37 3.85
N THR A 111 -6.68 -2.68 4.02
CA THR A 111 -7.95 -3.32 3.68
C THR A 111 -8.86 -3.41 4.91
N VAL A 112 -10.12 -3.01 4.75
CA VAL A 112 -11.19 -3.15 5.74
C VAL A 112 -12.23 -4.13 5.21
N ALA A 113 -12.57 -5.16 6.01
CA ALA A 113 -13.64 -6.10 5.72
C ALA A 113 -14.96 -5.62 6.34
N VAL A 114 -15.92 -5.21 5.53
CA VAL A 114 -17.17 -4.56 5.98
C VAL A 114 -18.27 -5.60 6.15
N GLY A 115 -18.54 -6.02 7.40
CA GLY A 115 -19.60 -7.00 7.68
C GLY A 115 -19.40 -8.35 6.97
N VAL A 116 -18.17 -8.69 6.63
CA VAL A 116 -17.80 -9.96 5.99
C VAL A 116 -17.87 -11.07 7.02
N SER A 117 -18.59 -12.16 6.67
CA SER A 117 -18.70 -13.36 7.52
C SER A 117 -18.06 -14.61 6.92
N ASP A 118 -17.68 -14.59 5.64
CA ASP A 118 -16.98 -15.70 5.00
C ASP A 118 -15.57 -15.86 5.59
N PRO A 119 -15.27 -17.02 6.24
CA PRO A 119 -13.96 -17.24 6.87
C PRO A 119 -12.80 -17.18 5.87
N ARG A 120 -13.03 -17.59 4.62
CA ARG A 120 -11.98 -17.59 3.59
C ARG A 120 -11.62 -16.17 3.14
N VAL A 121 -12.62 -15.28 3.10
CA VAL A 121 -12.41 -13.85 2.81
C VAL A 121 -11.67 -13.17 3.96
N LEU A 122 -12.04 -13.48 5.20
CA LEU A 122 -11.32 -12.96 6.38
C LEU A 122 -9.88 -13.48 6.42
N GLU A 123 -9.66 -14.74 6.04
CA GLU A 123 -8.33 -15.34 5.93
C GLU A 123 -7.48 -14.62 4.85
N LEU A 124 -8.04 -14.25 3.71
CA LEU A 124 -7.35 -13.46 2.68
C LEU A 124 -6.78 -12.16 3.29
N VAL A 125 -7.60 -11.43 4.04
CA VAL A 125 -7.18 -10.18 4.69
C VAL A 125 -6.02 -10.42 5.69
N GLU A 126 -6.15 -11.44 6.54
CA GLU A 126 -5.11 -11.77 7.54
C GLU A 126 -3.83 -12.31 6.90
N VAL A 127 -3.94 -13.10 5.84
CA VAL A 127 -2.77 -13.57 5.08
C VAL A 127 -2.04 -12.40 4.43
N THR A 128 -2.76 -11.43 3.86
CA THR A 128 -2.14 -10.24 3.26
C THR A 128 -1.36 -9.42 4.30
N LYS A 129 -1.88 -9.26 5.52
CA LYS A 129 -1.13 -8.64 6.63
C LYS A 129 0.14 -9.45 6.97
N ARG A 130 0.04 -10.78 7.02
CA ARG A 130 1.20 -11.65 7.27
C ARG A 130 2.22 -11.56 6.14
N CYS A 131 1.79 -11.41 4.89
CA CYS A 131 2.66 -11.18 3.74
C CYS A 131 3.45 -9.87 3.91
N LEU A 132 2.78 -8.77 4.28
CA LEU A 132 3.44 -7.49 4.54
C LEU A 132 4.45 -7.63 5.68
N LYS A 133 4.06 -8.25 6.79
CA LYS A 133 4.95 -8.49 7.93
C LYS A 133 6.19 -9.30 7.52
N ALA A 134 6.01 -10.41 6.78
CA ALA A 134 7.10 -11.24 6.32
C ALA A 134 8.07 -10.49 5.39
N GLY A 135 7.55 -9.64 4.50
CA GLY A 135 8.35 -8.76 3.66
C GLY A 135 9.18 -7.76 4.47
N ILE A 136 8.58 -7.13 5.48
CA ILE A 136 9.27 -6.18 6.36
C ILE A 136 10.34 -6.89 7.21
N GLU A 137 10.03 -8.05 7.79
CA GLU A 137 10.98 -8.84 8.59
C GLU A 137 12.16 -9.37 7.77
N ALA A 138 11.96 -9.57 6.47
CA ALA A 138 13.01 -9.96 5.55
C ALA A 138 13.90 -8.77 5.13
N CYS A 139 13.52 -7.52 5.39
CA CYS A 139 14.27 -6.34 4.98
C CYS A 139 15.45 -6.05 5.90
N GLY A 140 16.58 -5.69 5.31
CA GLY A 140 17.76 -5.25 6.05
C GLY A 140 18.92 -4.90 5.12
N PRO A 141 20.00 -4.33 5.65
CA PRO A 141 21.17 -4.00 4.85
C PRO A 141 21.82 -5.28 4.29
N GLY A 142 22.13 -5.27 3.00
CA GLY A 142 22.74 -6.43 2.30
C GLY A 142 21.74 -7.45 1.78
N VAL A 143 20.47 -7.36 2.13
CA VAL A 143 19.39 -8.23 1.64
C VAL A 143 19.02 -7.85 0.20
N HIS A 144 18.73 -8.83 -0.63
CA HIS A 144 18.22 -8.60 -1.98
C HIS A 144 16.71 -8.43 -2.00
N LEU A 145 16.16 -7.57 -2.85
CA LEU A 145 14.71 -7.44 -3.02
C LEU A 145 14.03 -8.72 -3.48
N GLY A 146 14.77 -9.64 -4.11
CA GLY A 146 14.28 -10.99 -4.42
C GLY A 146 14.00 -11.83 -3.18
N ASP A 147 14.74 -11.62 -2.07
CA ASP A 147 14.51 -12.30 -0.79
C ASP A 147 13.23 -11.77 -0.14
N VAL A 148 13.01 -10.45 -0.18
CA VAL A 148 11.80 -9.79 0.32
C VAL A 148 10.57 -10.30 -0.42
N GLY A 149 10.60 -10.28 -1.76
CA GLY A 149 9.51 -10.78 -2.59
C GLY A 149 9.25 -12.28 -2.38
N TYR A 150 10.28 -13.08 -2.21
CA TYR A 150 10.15 -14.52 -1.91
C TYR A 150 9.47 -14.75 -0.54
N ALA A 151 9.80 -13.97 0.48
CA ALA A 151 9.18 -14.07 1.80
C ALA A 151 7.67 -13.78 1.71
N ILE A 152 7.27 -12.71 1.01
CA ILE A 152 5.87 -12.34 0.76
C ILE A 152 5.14 -13.48 0.02
N GLN A 153 5.68 -13.90 -1.12
CA GLN A 153 5.11 -14.95 -1.98
C GLN A 153 4.92 -16.26 -1.22
N SER A 154 5.90 -16.68 -0.43
CA SER A 154 5.86 -17.94 0.30
C SER A 154 4.70 -17.99 1.29
N VAL A 155 4.38 -16.88 1.96
CA VAL A 155 3.23 -16.78 2.90
C VAL A 155 1.90 -16.89 2.16
N ALA A 156 1.74 -16.18 1.05
CA ALA A 156 0.51 -16.19 0.25
C ALA A 156 0.25 -17.57 -0.35
N GLU A 157 1.26 -18.15 -1.03
CA GLU A 157 1.13 -19.44 -1.72
C GLU A 157 0.92 -20.61 -0.74
N ALA A 158 1.54 -20.58 0.44
CA ALA A 158 1.31 -21.58 1.48
C ALA A 158 -0.13 -21.59 2.00
N ALA A 159 -0.81 -20.45 1.95
CA ALA A 159 -2.22 -20.30 2.29
C ALA A 159 -3.16 -20.55 1.08
N GLY A 160 -2.62 -20.84 -0.10
CA GLY A 160 -3.37 -21.12 -1.32
C GLY A 160 -3.98 -19.88 -1.98
N PHE A 161 -3.37 -18.71 -1.78
CA PHE A 161 -3.74 -17.43 -2.41
C PHE A 161 -2.79 -17.07 -3.54
N GLY A 162 -3.21 -16.17 -4.43
CA GLY A 162 -2.40 -15.64 -5.52
C GLY A 162 -1.68 -14.35 -5.13
N VAL A 163 -0.57 -14.05 -5.82
CA VAL A 163 0.21 -12.81 -5.66
C VAL A 163 0.20 -12.04 -6.97
N VAL A 164 -0.30 -10.81 -6.96
CA VAL A 164 -0.28 -9.94 -8.15
C VAL A 164 1.16 -9.69 -8.59
N ARG A 165 1.41 -9.80 -9.91
CA ARG A 165 2.76 -9.73 -10.48
C ARG A 165 3.00 -8.49 -11.34
N ASP A 166 1.94 -7.91 -11.89
CA ASP A 166 2.02 -6.77 -12.80
C ASP A 166 2.23 -5.44 -12.05
N TRP A 167 1.86 -5.41 -10.75
CA TRP A 167 1.96 -4.27 -9.86
C TRP A 167 2.84 -4.63 -8.67
N ILE A 168 3.69 -3.69 -8.29
CA ILE A 168 4.79 -3.95 -7.34
C ILE A 168 5.08 -2.70 -6.53
N GLY A 169 5.65 -2.87 -5.36
CA GLY A 169 6.16 -1.77 -4.54
C GLY A 169 7.32 -1.01 -5.20
N HIS A 170 7.69 0.08 -4.59
CA HIS A 170 8.61 1.07 -5.17
C HIS A 170 9.44 1.78 -4.12
N GLY A 171 10.45 2.52 -4.55
CA GLY A 171 11.07 3.53 -3.70
C GLY A 171 10.09 4.66 -3.41
N VAL A 172 10.17 5.24 -2.23
CA VAL A 172 9.38 6.42 -1.81
C VAL A 172 10.31 7.51 -1.32
N GLY A 173 10.05 8.76 -1.68
CA GLY A 173 10.88 9.85 -1.23
C GLY A 173 10.40 11.22 -1.67
N ARG A 174 11.18 11.91 -2.50
CA ARG A 174 10.80 13.22 -3.05
C ARG A 174 9.66 13.14 -4.02
N THR A 175 9.58 12.02 -4.76
CA THR A 175 8.40 11.61 -5.52
C THR A 175 7.76 10.43 -4.83
N VAL A 176 6.47 10.20 -5.06
CA VAL A 176 5.77 9.06 -4.47
C VAL A 176 6.34 7.76 -5.01
N HIS A 177 6.59 7.68 -6.31
CA HIS A 177 7.23 6.53 -6.94
C HIS A 177 8.68 6.85 -7.35
N GLU A 178 9.62 6.12 -6.76
CA GLU A 178 11.06 6.16 -7.06
C GLU A 178 11.60 4.74 -7.32
N ASP A 179 12.82 4.62 -7.85
CA ASP A 179 13.56 3.36 -7.80
C ASP A 179 13.98 3.05 -6.34
N PRO A 180 14.10 1.77 -5.97
CA PRO A 180 13.98 0.58 -6.79
C PRO A 180 12.54 0.06 -6.90
N GLN A 181 12.28 -0.81 -7.88
CA GLN A 181 11.09 -1.66 -7.92
C GLN A 181 11.15 -2.72 -6.81
N VAL A 182 10.05 -2.91 -6.08
CA VAL A 182 9.94 -3.81 -4.90
C VAL A 182 8.84 -4.86 -5.16
N PRO A 183 9.16 -5.95 -5.87
CA PRO A 183 8.15 -6.96 -6.21
C PRO A 183 7.72 -7.77 -4.99
N ASN A 184 6.46 -8.18 -4.98
CA ASN A 184 5.85 -9.04 -3.97
C ASN A 184 6.10 -10.55 -4.21
N TYR A 185 7.01 -10.86 -5.13
CA TYR A 185 7.45 -12.22 -5.49
C TYR A 185 8.92 -12.17 -5.90
N GLY A 186 9.61 -13.30 -5.84
CA GLY A 186 11.01 -13.28 -6.23
C GLY A 186 11.74 -14.61 -6.05
N GLN A 187 13.02 -14.55 -6.37
CA GLN A 187 13.98 -15.61 -6.10
C GLN A 187 15.05 -15.08 -5.15
N PRO A 188 15.41 -15.82 -4.10
CA PRO A 188 16.45 -15.44 -3.17
C PRO A 188 17.77 -15.07 -3.87
N GLY A 189 18.45 -14.06 -3.33
CA GLY A 189 19.75 -13.59 -3.83
C GLY A 189 19.68 -12.84 -5.18
N THR A 190 18.49 -12.37 -5.62
CA THR A 190 18.32 -11.65 -6.88
C THR A 190 17.82 -10.23 -6.68
N LYS A 191 17.89 -9.41 -7.74
CA LYS A 191 17.48 -8.00 -7.79
C LYS A 191 18.37 -7.07 -6.94
N THR A 192 17.90 -5.86 -6.69
CA THR A 192 18.65 -4.80 -5.99
C THR A 192 19.00 -5.21 -4.56
N VAL A 193 20.23 -4.93 -4.15
CA VAL A 193 20.68 -5.08 -2.76
C VAL A 193 20.27 -3.85 -1.98
N LEU A 194 19.58 -4.06 -0.87
CA LEU A 194 19.16 -3.01 0.06
C LEU A 194 20.36 -2.43 0.80
N LYS A 195 20.36 -1.10 0.94
CA LYS A 195 21.42 -0.35 1.64
C LYS A 195 20.81 0.61 2.66
N PRO A 196 21.49 0.87 3.78
CA PRO A 196 21.06 1.91 4.72
C PRO A 196 20.77 3.23 4.01
N GLY A 197 19.67 3.87 4.38
CA GLY A 197 19.20 5.11 3.76
C GLY A 197 18.24 4.93 2.58
N MET A 198 18.02 3.72 2.06
CA MET A 198 16.94 3.45 1.13
C MET A 198 15.59 3.50 1.86
N THR A 199 14.58 4.08 1.21
CA THR A 199 13.19 4.09 1.67
C THR A 199 12.30 3.52 0.57
N ILE A 200 11.48 2.52 0.93
CA ILE A 200 10.67 1.74 -0.02
C ILE A 200 9.26 1.52 0.52
N ALA A 201 8.30 1.41 -0.38
CA ALA A 201 6.98 0.85 -0.12
C ALA A 201 7.02 -0.67 -0.30
N ILE A 202 6.53 -1.40 0.70
CA ILE A 202 6.28 -2.84 0.63
C ILE A 202 4.76 -2.99 0.68
N GLU A 203 4.18 -3.49 -0.41
CA GLU A 203 2.73 -3.40 -0.66
C GLU A 203 2.18 -4.70 -1.27
N PRO A 204 2.14 -5.81 -0.54
CA PRO A 204 1.57 -7.04 -1.05
C PRO A 204 0.10 -6.87 -1.47
N MET A 205 -0.18 -7.22 -2.72
CA MET A 205 -1.49 -7.34 -3.32
C MET A 205 -1.79 -8.83 -3.49
N ILE A 206 -2.68 -9.36 -2.67
CA ILE A 206 -2.99 -10.79 -2.59
C ILE A 206 -4.41 -11.04 -3.09
N THR A 207 -4.60 -12.09 -3.87
CA THR A 207 -5.85 -12.42 -4.53
C THR A 207 -6.42 -13.76 -4.05
N MET A 208 -7.75 -13.86 -4.03
CA MET A 208 -8.47 -15.06 -3.55
C MET A 208 -8.10 -16.31 -4.33
N THR A 209 -7.77 -16.15 -5.61
CA THR A 209 -7.41 -17.25 -6.51
C THR A 209 -6.06 -17.00 -7.16
N LYS A 210 -5.41 -18.07 -7.62
CA LYS A 210 -4.18 -17.95 -8.41
C LYS A 210 -4.44 -17.34 -9.81
N ALA A 211 -5.62 -17.47 -10.36
CA ALA A 211 -5.98 -16.84 -11.63
C ALA A 211 -6.06 -15.31 -11.52
N GLY A 212 -6.43 -14.79 -10.35
CA GLY A 212 -6.46 -13.37 -10.02
C GLY A 212 -5.10 -12.68 -9.95
N GLU A 213 -3.97 -13.42 -9.99
CA GLU A 213 -2.62 -12.83 -10.12
C GLU A 213 -2.48 -11.97 -11.38
N ARG A 214 -3.29 -12.24 -12.40
CA ARG A 214 -3.36 -11.45 -13.63
C ARG A 214 -4.41 -10.37 -13.48
N THR A 215 -4.06 -9.18 -13.91
CA THR A 215 -4.88 -7.98 -13.78
C THR A 215 -5.11 -7.31 -15.13
N TYR A 216 -5.99 -6.32 -15.15
CA TYR A 216 -6.11 -5.35 -16.22
C TYR A 216 -6.61 -4.02 -15.68
N VAL A 217 -6.37 -2.95 -16.43
CA VAL A 217 -6.80 -1.60 -16.09
C VAL A 217 -8.17 -1.35 -16.73
N LEU A 218 -9.10 -0.77 -15.97
CA LEU A 218 -10.42 -0.40 -16.49
C LEU A 218 -10.34 0.78 -17.48
N ALA A 219 -11.48 1.09 -18.11
CA ALA A 219 -11.59 2.17 -19.09
C ALA A 219 -11.41 3.59 -18.49
N ASP A 220 -11.28 3.71 -17.18
CA ASP A 220 -10.94 4.92 -16.48
C ASP A 220 -9.43 5.22 -16.44
N ASP A 221 -8.62 4.36 -17.05
CA ASP A 221 -7.16 4.40 -17.15
C ASP A 221 -6.42 4.26 -15.80
N TRP A 222 -7.13 3.94 -14.70
CA TRP A 222 -6.57 3.86 -13.34
C TRP A 222 -6.90 2.58 -12.62
N THR A 223 -8.19 2.27 -12.46
CA THR A 223 -8.63 1.17 -11.61
C THR A 223 -8.12 -0.17 -12.14
N VAL A 224 -7.33 -0.85 -11.31
CA VAL A 224 -6.77 -2.18 -11.61
C VAL A 224 -7.66 -3.24 -11.00
N VAL A 225 -8.12 -4.20 -11.80
CA VAL A 225 -8.99 -5.28 -11.34
C VAL A 225 -8.37 -6.65 -11.62
N THR A 226 -8.74 -7.64 -10.81
CA THR A 226 -8.39 -9.05 -11.06
C THR A 226 -9.10 -9.57 -12.31
N ARG A 227 -8.40 -10.38 -13.11
CA ARG A 227 -8.92 -10.83 -14.41
C ARG A 227 -10.10 -11.80 -14.31
N ASP A 228 -10.22 -12.50 -13.21
CA ASP A 228 -11.28 -13.47 -12.92
C ASP A 228 -12.34 -12.91 -11.95
N ASN A 229 -12.31 -11.62 -11.66
CA ASN A 229 -13.18 -10.90 -10.72
C ASN A 229 -13.15 -11.47 -9.29
N CYS A 230 -12.08 -12.16 -8.89
CA CYS A 230 -11.94 -12.62 -7.53
C CYS A 230 -11.58 -11.48 -6.57
N LEU A 231 -11.90 -11.63 -5.30
CA LEU A 231 -11.57 -10.67 -4.26
C LEU A 231 -10.05 -10.52 -4.11
N SER A 232 -9.62 -9.32 -3.74
CA SER A 232 -8.24 -9.00 -3.42
C SER A 232 -8.13 -8.21 -2.12
N ALA A 233 -6.95 -8.30 -1.48
CA ALA A 233 -6.58 -7.47 -0.34
C ALA A 233 -5.22 -6.83 -0.58
N HIS A 234 -5.03 -5.63 -0.04
CA HIS A 234 -3.83 -4.82 -0.15
C HIS A 234 -3.50 -4.22 1.20
N PHE A 235 -2.27 -4.34 1.64
CA PHE A 235 -1.71 -3.66 2.80
C PHE A 235 -0.32 -3.14 2.43
N GLU A 236 0.04 -2.00 2.99
CA GLU A 236 1.29 -1.36 2.66
C GLU A 236 1.89 -0.59 3.83
N HIS A 237 3.21 -0.58 3.86
CA HIS A 237 3.99 0.34 4.66
C HIS A 237 5.18 0.93 3.88
N THR A 238 5.44 2.22 4.11
CA THR A 238 6.74 2.81 3.80
C THR A 238 7.72 2.46 4.91
N VAL A 239 8.88 1.89 4.53
CA VAL A 239 9.95 1.51 5.44
C VAL A 239 11.27 2.18 5.07
N ALA A 240 12.14 2.38 6.05
CA ALA A 240 13.53 2.82 5.86
C ALA A 240 14.49 1.69 6.21
N ILE A 241 15.48 1.44 5.36
CA ILE A 241 16.57 0.52 5.67
C ILE A 241 17.56 1.24 6.58
N THR A 242 17.83 0.65 7.74
CA THR A 242 18.76 1.13 8.76
C THR A 242 20.09 0.39 8.68
N ASP A 243 21.05 0.73 9.55
CA ASP A 243 22.35 0.06 9.58
C ASP A 243 22.24 -1.40 10.08
N ASP A 244 21.20 -1.71 10.86
CA ASP A 244 21.01 -3.00 11.54
C ASP A 244 19.68 -3.70 11.20
N GLY A 245 18.85 -3.14 10.30
CA GLY A 245 17.57 -3.74 9.93
C GLY A 245 16.69 -2.86 9.06
N CYS A 246 15.41 -2.78 9.45
CA CYS A 246 14.37 -2.05 8.75
C CYS A 246 13.44 -1.38 9.77
N GLU A 247 13.07 -0.13 9.50
CA GLU A 247 12.15 0.64 10.32
C GLU A 247 10.89 0.99 9.54
N ILE A 248 9.71 0.74 10.12
CA ILE A 248 8.43 1.16 9.55
C ILE A 248 8.23 2.65 9.86
N LEU A 249 8.12 3.49 8.82
CA LEU A 249 7.90 4.93 8.97
C LEU A 249 6.41 5.28 9.08
N THR A 250 5.51 4.49 8.48
CA THR A 250 4.06 4.73 8.44
C THR A 250 3.33 4.04 9.60
N LEU A 251 3.81 4.30 10.83
CA LEU A 251 3.11 3.94 12.07
C LEU A 251 2.54 5.20 12.73
N PRO A 252 1.36 5.11 13.40
CA PRO A 252 0.83 6.20 14.20
C PRO A 252 1.81 6.56 15.34
N ALA A 253 1.72 7.81 15.84
CA ALA A 253 2.60 8.30 16.91
C ALA A 253 2.51 7.47 18.21
N ASP A 254 1.32 6.90 18.47
CA ASP A 254 1.02 6.14 19.70
C ASP A 254 1.03 4.62 19.45
N TYR A 255 1.69 4.16 18.39
CA TYR A 255 1.83 2.72 18.15
C TYR A 255 2.74 2.11 19.22
N PRO A 256 2.24 1.12 20.03
CA PRO A 256 2.97 0.54 21.16
C PRO A 256 4.20 -0.28 20.74
#